data_4b583c8ee0c66ac72273e56e964ff2db
#
_entry.id   4b583c8ee0c66ac72273e56e964ff2db
#
_cell.length_a   1.000
_cell.length_b   1.000
_cell.length_c   1.000
_cell.angle_alpha   90.00
_cell.angle_beta   90.00
_cell.angle_gamma   90.00
#
_symmetry.space_group_name_H-M   'P 1'
#
loop_
_entity.id
_entity.type
_entity.pdbx_description
1 polymer ?
#
loop_
_entity_poly.entity_id
_entity_poly.type
_entity_poly.pdbx_seq_one_letter_code
_entity_poly.pdbx_strand_id
1 'polypeptide(L)'
;MTNTVKKNLALWAAAMALLVTSLQAGAQTAPKFADAQASDPVTMGWMAGSPPSADKLIQFADGSFRKFPQIRWSFSNYRQFVPTSNVARGTGPVSVLPLAARQDLDAVSFQVLGTGETMTWAQSLGANYTDGIVVVHKGRIVYERYFGVLKPQGQHIAMSVTKSFIGTLGAMLVAEGVIDENALTSTYVPELKDTGFGDVTVRQLLDMTTGIKYSENYADPKAEIFNHTRAGGVIPRPPGYDGPKSFYEFLLTVKKEGAHGQAFAYKTVNSDALGWVIRRATGKSIGDNLQERIWRKLGAEQDAYFT
;
A
#
# COMPACT_ATOMS: atom_id res chain seq x y z
N MET A 1 58.46 11.29 24.63
CA MET A 1 57.22 10.46 24.56
C MET A 1 57.50 9.12 25.19
N THR A 2 56.90 8.84 26.31
CA THR A 2 57.16 7.66 27.14
C THR A 2 56.58 6.39 26.50
N ASN A 3 57.19 5.24 26.75
CA ASN A 3 56.77 3.93 26.20
C ASN A 3 55.31 3.59 26.46
N THR A 4 54.66 4.18 27.45
CA THR A 4 53.26 4.03 27.79
C THR A 4 52.33 4.66 26.75
N VAL A 5 52.72 5.82 26.18
CA VAL A 5 51.92 6.50 25.15
C VAL A 5 51.91 5.72 23.82
N LYS A 6 53.05 5.11 23.47
CA LYS A 6 53.14 4.26 22.26
C LYS A 6 52.34 2.96 22.38
N LYS A 7 52.30 2.35 23.58
CA LYS A 7 51.46 1.15 23.81
C LYS A 7 49.94 1.45 23.73
N ASN A 8 49.51 2.59 24.26
CA ASN A 8 48.12 2.99 24.20
C ASN A 8 47.67 3.34 22.77
N LEU A 9 48.52 4.01 21.97
CA LEU A 9 48.21 4.28 20.55
C LEU A 9 48.12 3.00 19.72
N ALA A 10 48.95 1.99 19.99
CA ALA A 10 48.84 0.70 19.29
C ALA A 10 47.60 -0.09 19.65
N LEU A 11 47.12 -0.02 20.90
CA LEU A 11 45.88 -0.63 21.35
C LEU A 11 44.64 0.04 20.74
N TRP A 12 44.65 1.35 20.59
CA TRP A 12 43.56 2.09 19.92
C TRP A 12 43.53 1.85 18.41
N ALA A 13 44.68 1.69 17.75
CA ALA A 13 44.75 1.33 16.34
C ALA A 13 44.26 -0.10 16.08
N ALA A 14 44.56 -1.05 16.96
CA ALA A 14 44.06 -2.43 16.86
C ALA A 14 42.56 -2.53 17.15
N ALA A 15 42.02 -1.73 18.09
CA ALA A 15 40.58 -1.67 18.36
C ALA A 15 39.79 -1.04 17.19
N MET A 16 40.33 -0.01 16.54
CA MET A 16 39.71 0.57 15.34
C MET A 16 39.78 -0.37 14.12
N ALA A 17 40.85 -1.14 13.96
CA ALA A 17 40.93 -2.13 12.88
C ALA A 17 39.94 -3.28 13.05
N LEU A 18 39.64 -3.71 14.29
CA LEU A 18 38.62 -4.71 14.60
C LEU A 18 37.19 -4.19 14.44
N LEU A 19 36.94 -2.89 14.60
CA LEU A 19 35.63 -2.26 14.35
C LEU A 19 35.35 -2.06 12.86
N VAL A 20 36.37 -1.92 12.03
CA VAL A 20 36.20 -1.76 10.58
C VAL A 20 35.97 -3.12 9.89
N THR A 21 36.46 -4.22 10.44
CA THR A 21 36.28 -5.57 9.89
C THR A 21 34.90 -6.19 10.24
N SER A 22 34.19 -5.67 11.25
CA SER A 22 32.85 -6.15 11.62
C SER A 22 31.69 -5.48 10.84
N LEU A 23 31.98 -4.47 10.02
CA LEU A 23 31.01 -3.77 9.16
C LEU A 23 30.93 -4.32 7.72
N GLN A 24 31.63 -5.40 7.42
CA GLN A 24 31.32 -6.25 6.27
C GLN A 24 30.28 -7.32 6.67
N ALA A 25 29.18 -6.89 7.31
CA ALA A 25 27.93 -7.63 7.24
C ALA A 25 27.58 -7.69 5.76
N GLY A 26 27.67 -8.87 5.17
CA GLY A 26 27.49 -9.09 3.75
C GLY A 26 26.26 -8.34 3.27
N ALA A 27 26.43 -7.44 2.34
CA ALA A 27 25.34 -6.90 1.58
C ALA A 27 24.65 -8.13 0.96
N GLN A 28 23.57 -8.60 1.58
CA GLN A 28 22.69 -9.57 0.96
C GLN A 28 22.26 -8.92 -0.36
N THR A 29 22.82 -9.40 -1.45
CA THR A 29 22.38 -8.96 -2.77
C THR A 29 20.89 -9.17 -2.81
N ALA A 30 20.12 -8.09 -2.96
CA ALA A 30 18.68 -8.17 -3.10
C ALA A 30 18.37 -9.22 -4.18
N PRO A 31 17.35 -10.07 -3.97
CA PRO A 31 17.01 -11.11 -4.94
C PRO A 31 16.82 -10.45 -6.30
N LYS A 32 17.57 -10.90 -7.30
CA LYS A 32 17.47 -10.37 -8.66
C LYS A 32 16.19 -10.95 -9.28
N PHE A 33 15.13 -10.17 -9.28
CA PHE A 33 13.91 -10.53 -9.98
C PHE A 33 14.14 -10.55 -11.49
N ALA A 34 13.38 -11.41 -12.21
CA ALA A 34 13.32 -11.36 -13.65
C ALA A 34 12.86 -9.97 -14.11
N ASP A 35 13.43 -9.46 -15.22
CA ASP A 35 13.03 -8.16 -15.74
C ASP A 35 11.55 -8.10 -16.18
N ALA A 36 11.09 -6.92 -16.57
CA ALA A 36 9.69 -6.70 -16.89
C ALA A 36 9.22 -7.54 -18.10
N GLN A 37 10.08 -7.80 -19.07
CA GLN A 37 9.75 -8.59 -20.25
C GLN A 37 9.71 -10.08 -19.89
N ALA A 38 10.74 -10.58 -19.22
CA ALA A 38 10.81 -11.99 -18.80
C ALA A 38 9.73 -12.37 -17.78
N SER A 39 9.24 -11.39 -16.99
CA SER A 39 8.16 -11.56 -16.00
C SER A 39 6.79 -11.07 -16.49
N ASP A 40 6.65 -10.77 -17.79
CA ASP A 40 5.37 -10.36 -18.36
C ASP A 40 4.32 -11.47 -18.18
N PRO A 41 3.16 -11.18 -17.56
CA PRO A 41 2.18 -12.21 -17.20
C PRO A 41 1.53 -12.89 -18.40
N VAL A 42 1.43 -12.21 -19.54
CA VAL A 42 0.89 -12.79 -20.78
C VAL A 42 1.92 -13.74 -21.40
N THR A 43 3.18 -13.30 -21.47
CA THR A 43 4.29 -14.13 -21.97
C THR A 43 4.50 -15.37 -21.10
N MET A 44 4.37 -15.23 -19.79
CA MET A 44 4.47 -16.35 -18.84
C MET A 44 3.25 -17.29 -18.88
N GLY A 45 2.15 -16.88 -19.49
CA GLY A 45 0.93 -17.67 -19.62
C GLY A 45 0.20 -17.88 -18.30
N TRP A 46 0.33 -16.96 -17.31
CA TRP A 46 -0.40 -17.07 -16.06
C TRP A 46 -1.90 -17.09 -16.27
N MET A 47 -2.60 -18.05 -15.64
CA MET A 47 -4.05 -18.25 -15.70
C MET A 47 -4.60 -18.43 -17.14
N ALA A 48 -3.75 -18.79 -18.11
CA ALA A 48 -4.18 -19.09 -19.47
C ALA A 48 -4.76 -20.50 -19.58
N GLY A 49 -5.85 -20.63 -20.38
CA GLY A 49 -6.56 -21.90 -20.57
C GLY A 49 -7.79 -22.05 -19.67
N SER A 50 -8.58 -23.08 -19.94
CA SER A 50 -9.81 -23.38 -19.19
C SER A 50 -9.96 -24.91 -19.00
N PRO A 51 -9.48 -25.47 -17.89
CA PRO A 51 -8.74 -24.82 -16.79
C PRO A 51 -7.30 -24.45 -17.18
N PRO A 52 -6.64 -23.54 -16.44
CA PRO A 52 -5.22 -23.34 -16.56
C PRO A 52 -4.43 -24.59 -16.14
N SER A 53 -3.24 -24.80 -16.71
CA SER A 53 -2.35 -25.87 -16.24
C SER A 53 -1.88 -25.62 -14.81
N ALA A 54 -1.60 -26.68 -14.05
CA ALA A 54 -1.29 -26.59 -12.61
C ALA A 54 -0.07 -25.68 -12.31
N ASP A 55 0.92 -25.64 -13.18
CA ASP A 55 2.12 -24.78 -13.06
C ASP A 55 1.86 -23.31 -13.39
N LYS A 56 0.71 -23.00 -14.01
CA LYS A 56 0.28 -21.64 -14.39
C LYS A 56 -0.88 -21.11 -13.53
N LEU A 57 -1.37 -21.94 -12.61
CA LEU A 57 -2.48 -21.58 -11.75
C LEU A 57 -2.01 -20.67 -10.62
N ILE A 58 -2.68 -19.53 -10.47
CA ILE A 58 -2.50 -18.61 -9.34
C ILE A 58 -3.63 -18.85 -8.35
N GLN A 59 -3.30 -18.96 -7.06
CA GLN A 59 -4.29 -19.29 -6.03
C GLN A 59 -4.15 -18.38 -4.79
N PHE A 60 -5.28 -18.19 -4.10
CA PHE A 60 -5.28 -17.56 -2.78
C PHE A 60 -4.65 -18.45 -1.73
N ALA A 61 -5.03 -19.74 -1.72
CA ALA A 61 -4.72 -20.68 -0.65
C ALA A 61 -3.22 -20.87 -0.37
N ASP A 62 -2.39 -20.85 -1.43
CA ASP A 62 -0.92 -20.99 -1.32
C ASP A 62 -0.18 -19.64 -1.28
N GLY A 63 -0.94 -18.53 -1.34
CA GLY A 63 -0.42 -17.19 -1.35
C GLY A 63 0.28 -16.76 -2.66
N SER A 64 0.22 -17.59 -3.72
CA SER A 64 0.89 -17.31 -5.00
C SER A 64 0.40 -16.01 -5.64
N PHE A 65 -0.88 -15.65 -5.44
CA PHE A 65 -1.46 -14.40 -5.95
C PHE A 65 -0.74 -13.11 -5.46
N ARG A 66 0.13 -13.20 -4.46
CA ARG A 66 0.94 -12.09 -3.93
C ARG A 66 2.44 -12.29 -4.11
N LYS A 67 2.86 -13.34 -4.78
CA LYS A 67 4.27 -13.59 -5.08
C LYS A 67 4.65 -13.02 -6.43
N PHE A 68 5.88 -12.53 -6.56
CA PHE A 68 6.43 -12.18 -7.86
C PHE A 68 6.88 -13.47 -8.59
N PRO A 69 6.61 -13.64 -9.89
CA PRO A 69 6.01 -12.67 -10.83
C PRO A 69 4.47 -12.70 -10.94
N GLN A 70 3.78 -13.62 -10.26
CA GLN A 70 2.32 -13.82 -10.35
C GLN A 70 1.52 -12.54 -10.00
N ILE A 71 2.06 -11.73 -9.10
CA ILE A 71 1.42 -10.46 -8.67
C ILE A 71 1.15 -9.52 -9.86
N ARG A 72 1.93 -9.58 -10.94
CA ARG A 72 1.73 -8.79 -12.15
C ARG A 72 0.46 -9.19 -12.93
N TRP A 73 -0.03 -10.41 -12.71
CA TRP A 73 -1.33 -10.84 -13.20
C TRP A 73 -2.45 -10.55 -12.20
N SER A 74 -2.22 -10.95 -10.94
CA SER A 74 -3.26 -10.93 -9.92
C SER A 74 -3.70 -9.54 -9.52
N PHE A 75 -2.83 -8.52 -9.58
CA PHE A 75 -3.18 -7.14 -9.22
C PHE A 75 -4.21 -6.52 -10.16
N SER A 76 -4.25 -6.96 -11.42
CA SER A 76 -5.31 -6.58 -12.37
C SER A 76 -6.55 -7.49 -12.26
N ASN A 77 -6.47 -8.60 -11.51
CA ASN A 77 -7.53 -9.60 -11.39
C ASN A 77 -7.86 -9.92 -9.91
N TYR A 78 -7.66 -8.98 -9.01
CA TYR A 78 -7.66 -9.19 -7.56
C TYR A 78 -9.01 -9.72 -7.03
N ARG A 79 -10.11 -9.33 -7.68
CA ARG A 79 -11.47 -9.80 -7.36
C ARG A 79 -11.66 -11.32 -7.49
N GLN A 80 -10.77 -12.02 -8.19
CA GLN A 80 -10.83 -13.48 -8.30
C GLN A 80 -10.31 -14.19 -7.05
N PHE A 81 -9.65 -13.48 -6.15
CA PHE A 81 -8.98 -14.07 -4.98
C PHE A 81 -9.65 -13.70 -3.65
N VAL A 82 -10.32 -12.55 -3.59
CA VAL A 82 -10.90 -12.04 -2.33
C VAL A 82 -12.33 -11.53 -2.55
N PRO A 83 -13.20 -11.63 -1.53
CA PRO A 83 -14.51 -10.99 -1.56
C PRO A 83 -14.40 -9.49 -1.75
N THR A 84 -15.28 -8.90 -2.54
CA THR A 84 -15.28 -7.46 -2.82
C THR A 84 -16.69 -6.89 -2.83
N SER A 85 -16.81 -5.59 -2.51
CA SER A 85 -18.03 -4.81 -2.66
C SER A 85 -17.90 -3.86 -3.83
N ASN A 86 -18.90 -3.77 -4.68
CA ASN A 86 -18.91 -2.86 -5.82
C ASN A 86 -19.06 -1.39 -5.36
N VAL A 87 -18.41 -0.48 -6.05
CA VAL A 87 -18.54 0.97 -5.91
C VAL A 87 -18.97 1.51 -7.26
N ALA A 88 -20.28 1.64 -7.44
CA ALA A 88 -20.86 1.99 -8.73
C ALA A 88 -20.57 3.45 -9.10
N ARG A 89 -20.20 3.67 -10.36
CA ARG A 89 -20.05 5.02 -10.93
C ARG A 89 -21.36 5.78 -11.09
N GLY A 90 -22.46 5.04 -11.06
CA GLY A 90 -23.78 5.59 -11.35
C GLY A 90 -24.00 5.81 -12.85
N THR A 91 -25.09 6.52 -13.16
CA THR A 91 -25.53 6.80 -14.54
C THR A 91 -25.17 8.22 -15.01
N GLY A 92 -24.46 8.98 -14.20
CA GLY A 92 -24.03 10.35 -14.54
C GLY A 92 -23.05 10.37 -15.74
N PRO A 93 -22.83 11.57 -16.32
CA PRO A 93 -21.91 11.72 -17.43
C PRO A 93 -20.47 11.38 -17.01
N VAL A 94 -19.70 10.88 -17.97
CA VAL A 94 -18.26 10.67 -17.80
C VAL A 94 -17.53 12.00 -17.91
N SER A 95 -16.57 12.24 -17.00
CA SER A 95 -15.68 13.38 -17.08
C SER A 95 -14.63 13.14 -18.17
N VAL A 96 -14.83 13.73 -19.34
CA VAL A 96 -13.94 13.55 -20.48
C VAL A 96 -12.63 14.31 -20.26
N LEU A 97 -11.51 13.61 -20.30
CA LEU A 97 -10.17 14.18 -20.37
C LEU A 97 -9.67 14.10 -21.83
N PRO A 98 -9.64 15.22 -22.58
CA PRO A 98 -9.24 15.19 -23.98
C PRO A 98 -7.82 14.68 -24.16
N LEU A 99 -7.59 13.82 -25.14
CA LEU A 99 -6.25 13.34 -25.48
C LEU A 99 -5.44 14.44 -26.18
N ALA A 100 -4.22 14.64 -25.72
CA ALA A 100 -3.21 15.52 -26.34
C ALA A 100 -1.84 14.82 -26.26
N ALA A 101 -1.77 13.61 -26.82
CA ALA A 101 -0.63 12.74 -26.70
C ALA A 101 0.67 13.38 -27.13
N ARG A 102 1.71 13.24 -26.31
CA ARG A 102 3.08 13.68 -26.57
C ARG A 102 3.96 12.45 -26.84
N GLN A 103 4.49 12.38 -28.04
CA GLN A 103 5.35 11.27 -28.48
C GLN A 103 6.80 11.41 -27.98
N ASP A 104 7.22 12.61 -27.61
CA ASP A 104 8.57 12.92 -27.12
C ASP A 104 8.83 12.44 -25.70
N LEU A 105 7.79 12.13 -24.91
CA LEU A 105 7.94 11.76 -23.51
C LEU A 105 8.73 10.45 -23.31
N ASP A 106 8.61 9.48 -24.20
CA ASP A 106 9.34 8.22 -24.12
C ASP A 106 10.88 8.42 -24.13
N ALA A 107 11.35 9.46 -24.80
CA ALA A 107 12.77 9.78 -24.94
C ALA A 107 13.31 10.72 -23.84
N VAL A 108 12.44 11.26 -22.98
CA VAL A 108 12.89 12.11 -21.86
C VAL A 108 13.83 11.31 -20.96
N SER A 109 15.05 11.81 -20.80
CA SER A 109 16.08 11.15 -19.99
C SER A 109 16.29 11.85 -18.65
N PHE A 110 16.67 11.08 -17.64
CA PHE A 110 16.99 11.55 -16.30
C PHE A 110 18.06 10.66 -15.66
N GLN A 111 18.68 11.15 -14.59
CA GLN A 111 19.60 10.35 -13.80
C GLN A 111 18.85 9.63 -12.68
N VAL A 112 19.12 8.33 -12.56
CA VAL A 112 18.56 7.47 -11.52
C VAL A 112 19.17 7.88 -10.18
N LEU A 113 18.31 8.21 -9.22
CA LEU A 113 18.75 8.60 -7.89
C LEU A 113 19.53 7.44 -7.21
N GLY A 114 20.71 7.76 -6.70
CA GLY A 114 21.57 6.82 -5.98
C GLY A 114 22.55 6.03 -6.83
N THR A 115 22.33 5.86 -8.15
CA THR A 115 23.27 5.19 -9.05
C THR A 115 23.97 6.14 -10.01
N GLY A 116 23.32 7.27 -10.36
CA GLY A 116 23.80 8.20 -11.38
C GLY A 116 23.68 7.69 -12.82
N GLU A 117 23.12 6.51 -13.04
CA GLU A 117 22.86 5.96 -14.38
C GLU A 117 21.83 6.82 -15.11
N THR A 118 22.01 7.02 -16.42
CA THR A 118 21.02 7.69 -17.25
C THR A 118 19.98 6.69 -17.72
N MET A 119 18.71 7.04 -17.56
CA MET A 119 17.57 6.22 -17.96
C MET A 119 16.56 7.09 -18.72
N THR A 120 15.90 6.54 -19.74
CA THR A 120 14.77 7.22 -20.38
C THR A 120 13.47 6.93 -19.64
N TRP A 121 12.45 7.77 -19.85
CA TRP A 121 11.11 7.55 -19.33
C TRP A 121 10.57 6.17 -19.71
N ALA A 122 10.67 5.78 -20.98
CA ALA A 122 10.23 4.46 -21.45
C ALA A 122 10.97 3.31 -20.74
N GLN A 123 12.29 3.43 -20.53
CA GLN A 123 13.06 2.42 -19.80
C GLN A 123 12.61 2.32 -18.33
N SER A 124 12.28 3.45 -17.70
CA SER A 124 11.84 3.47 -16.30
C SER A 124 10.53 2.73 -16.07
N LEU A 125 9.62 2.71 -17.05
CA LEU A 125 8.37 1.96 -16.96
C LEU A 125 8.64 0.45 -16.85
N GLY A 126 9.59 -0.05 -17.63
CA GLY A 126 10.03 -1.44 -17.51
C GLY A 126 10.75 -1.71 -16.18
N ALA A 127 11.70 -0.86 -15.79
CA ALA A 127 12.47 -1.02 -14.57
C ALA A 127 11.60 -1.05 -13.30
N ASN A 128 10.45 -0.36 -13.35
CA ASN A 128 9.47 -0.30 -12.24
C ASN A 128 8.32 -1.31 -12.39
N TYR A 129 8.35 -2.22 -13.35
CA TYR A 129 7.26 -3.20 -13.60
C TYR A 129 5.89 -2.52 -13.73
N THR A 130 5.83 -1.37 -14.40
CA THR A 130 4.61 -0.58 -14.54
C THR A 130 3.55 -1.39 -15.30
N ASP A 131 2.34 -1.51 -14.75
CA ASP A 131 1.20 -2.16 -15.41
C ASP A 131 0.31 -1.12 -16.11
N GLY A 132 0.21 0.10 -15.59
CA GLY A 132 -0.51 1.19 -16.23
C GLY A 132 -0.05 2.55 -15.74
N ILE A 133 -0.11 3.53 -16.62
CA ILE A 133 0.23 4.92 -16.31
C ILE A 133 -0.59 5.88 -17.16
N VAL A 134 -1.06 6.94 -16.52
CA VAL A 134 -1.63 8.11 -17.19
C VAL A 134 -0.99 9.38 -16.64
N VAL A 135 -0.64 10.31 -17.52
CA VAL A 135 -0.17 11.65 -17.17
C VAL A 135 -1.17 12.65 -17.70
N VAL A 136 -1.73 13.45 -16.80
CA VAL A 136 -2.65 14.54 -17.12
C VAL A 136 -1.96 15.86 -16.89
N HIS A 137 -1.97 16.72 -17.92
CA HIS A 137 -1.45 18.08 -17.84
C HIS A 137 -2.48 19.08 -18.34
N LYS A 138 -2.81 20.07 -17.51
CA LYS A 138 -3.84 21.09 -17.82
C LYS A 138 -5.17 20.50 -18.29
N GLY A 139 -5.63 19.44 -17.61
CA GLY A 139 -6.91 18.77 -17.91
C GLY A 139 -6.90 17.90 -19.18
N ARG A 140 -5.75 17.59 -19.75
CA ARG A 140 -5.60 16.78 -20.97
C ARG A 140 -4.69 15.59 -20.71
N ILE A 141 -5.03 14.41 -21.25
CA ILE A 141 -4.15 13.24 -21.20
C ILE A 141 -3.02 13.46 -22.20
N VAL A 142 -1.78 13.60 -21.69
CA VAL A 142 -0.58 13.80 -22.51
C VAL A 142 0.22 12.51 -22.69
N TYR A 143 0.00 11.53 -21.81
CA TYR A 143 0.64 10.21 -21.90
C TYR A 143 -0.24 9.15 -21.25
N GLU A 144 -0.38 8.00 -21.91
CA GLU A 144 -1.16 6.87 -21.40
C GLU A 144 -0.59 5.58 -21.98
N ARG A 145 -0.28 4.61 -21.10
CA ARG A 145 0.26 3.29 -21.48
C ARG A 145 -0.27 2.22 -20.54
N TYR A 146 -0.44 1.03 -21.10
CA TYR A 146 -0.85 -0.19 -20.38
C TYR A 146 0.07 -1.35 -20.76
N PHE A 147 0.39 -2.20 -19.81
CA PHE A 147 1.30 -3.32 -19.97
C PHE A 147 0.72 -4.61 -19.38
N GLY A 148 1.27 -5.75 -19.80
CA GLY A 148 0.83 -7.05 -19.33
C GLY A 148 -0.65 -7.29 -19.59
N VAL A 149 -1.38 -7.69 -18.55
CA VAL A 149 -2.81 -7.99 -18.64
C VAL A 149 -3.72 -6.77 -18.45
N LEU A 150 -3.19 -5.66 -17.92
CA LEU A 150 -3.99 -4.45 -17.74
C LEU A 150 -4.34 -3.83 -19.10
N LYS A 151 -5.58 -3.41 -19.24
CA LYS A 151 -6.13 -2.74 -20.44
C LYS A 151 -6.82 -1.43 -20.02
N PRO A 152 -7.14 -0.52 -20.96
CA PRO A 152 -7.78 0.76 -20.64
C PRO A 152 -9.04 0.63 -19.77
N GLN A 153 -9.86 -0.40 -19.99
CA GLN A 153 -11.06 -0.67 -19.20
C GLN A 153 -10.81 -1.65 -18.05
N GLY A 154 -9.56 -2.06 -17.86
CA GLY A 154 -9.17 -2.99 -16.80
C GLY A 154 -9.20 -2.34 -15.43
N GLN A 155 -9.37 -3.16 -14.41
CA GLN A 155 -9.23 -2.75 -13.01
C GLN A 155 -7.85 -3.15 -12.49
N HIS A 156 -7.34 -2.41 -11.54
CA HIS A 156 -6.09 -2.72 -10.86
C HIS A 156 -6.24 -2.40 -9.38
N ILE A 157 -5.67 -3.23 -8.50
CA ILE A 157 -5.69 -2.94 -7.06
C ILE A 157 -4.88 -1.66 -6.77
N ALA A 158 -5.46 -0.75 -6.01
CA ALA A 158 -4.85 0.54 -5.69
C ALA A 158 -3.95 0.50 -4.45
N MET A 159 -3.95 -0.62 -3.72
CA MET A 159 -3.19 -0.77 -2.48
C MET A 159 -3.34 0.45 -1.56
N SER A 160 -2.26 1.04 -1.08
CA SER A 160 -2.31 2.15 -0.12
C SER A 160 -2.81 3.49 -0.68
N VAL A 161 -3.02 3.63 -1.99
CA VAL A 161 -3.77 4.78 -2.54
C VAL A 161 -5.19 4.82 -1.95
N THR A 162 -5.75 3.67 -1.56
CA THR A 162 -7.02 3.56 -0.83
C THR A 162 -7.07 4.47 0.40
N LYS A 163 -5.95 4.65 1.12
CA LYS A 163 -5.88 5.54 2.30
C LYS A 163 -6.19 7.00 1.96
N SER A 164 -5.84 7.44 0.75
CA SER A 164 -6.18 8.78 0.27
C SER A 164 -7.69 8.97 0.13
N PHE A 165 -8.41 7.93 -0.31
CA PHE A 165 -9.88 7.97 -0.35
C PHE A 165 -10.48 7.97 1.05
N ILE A 166 -9.97 7.16 1.97
CA ILE A 166 -10.44 7.13 3.37
C ILE A 166 -10.18 8.46 4.05
N GLY A 167 -8.97 9.01 3.91
CA GLY A 167 -8.62 10.33 4.45
C GLY A 167 -9.48 11.45 3.87
N THR A 168 -9.74 11.42 2.55
CA THR A 168 -10.63 12.39 1.90
C THR A 168 -12.06 12.28 2.43
N LEU A 169 -12.61 11.07 2.58
CA LEU A 169 -13.93 10.86 3.18
C LEU A 169 -13.99 11.40 4.61
N GLY A 170 -12.96 11.10 5.43
CA GLY A 170 -12.85 11.63 6.79
C GLY A 170 -12.84 13.16 6.81
N ALA A 171 -11.99 13.80 5.99
CA ALA A 171 -11.90 15.24 5.88
C ALA A 171 -13.21 15.90 5.39
N MET A 172 -13.90 15.27 4.43
CA MET A 172 -15.23 15.73 3.98
C MET A 172 -16.24 15.71 5.11
N LEU A 173 -16.29 14.62 5.88
CA LEU A 173 -17.22 14.47 7.01
C LEU A 173 -16.91 15.43 8.16
N VAL A 174 -15.64 15.76 8.37
CA VAL A 174 -15.23 16.83 9.30
C VAL A 174 -15.72 18.19 8.79
N ALA A 175 -15.49 18.51 7.52
CA ALA A 175 -15.95 19.77 6.93
C ALA A 175 -17.48 19.93 6.93
N GLU A 176 -18.21 18.82 6.87
CA GLU A 176 -19.68 18.77 6.97
C GLU A 176 -20.19 18.81 8.43
N GLY A 177 -19.32 18.78 9.43
CA GLY A 177 -19.68 18.75 10.84
C GLY A 177 -20.28 17.41 11.31
N VAL A 178 -20.17 16.34 10.51
CA VAL A 178 -20.63 14.98 10.86
C VAL A 178 -19.65 14.29 11.81
N ILE A 179 -18.37 14.61 11.66
CA ILE A 179 -17.28 14.13 12.52
C ILE A 179 -16.57 15.35 13.13
N ASP A 180 -16.42 15.33 14.47
CA ASP A 180 -15.51 16.26 15.15
C ASP A 180 -14.10 15.68 15.15
N GLU A 181 -13.17 16.37 14.49
CA GLU A 181 -11.79 15.90 14.40
C GLU A 181 -11.05 15.91 15.75
N ASN A 182 -11.52 16.68 16.73
CA ASN A 182 -10.94 16.76 18.07
C ASN A 182 -11.54 15.71 19.02
N ALA A 183 -12.65 15.08 18.64
CA ALA A 183 -13.24 14.01 19.45
C ALA A 183 -12.34 12.77 19.47
N LEU A 184 -12.39 12.04 20.58
CA LEU A 184 -11.67 10.77 20.69
C LEU A 184 -12.26 9.72 19.74
N THR A 185 -11.43 8.88 19.20
CA THR A 185 -11.83 7.72 18.38
C THR A 185 -12.87 6.86 19.09
N SER A 186 -12.70 6.68 20.43
CA SER A 186 -13.61 5.93 21.29
C SER A 186 -14.99 6.57 21.46
N THR A 187 -15.16 7.84 21.13
CA THR A 187 -16.48 8.50 21.07
C THR A 187 -17.37 7.89 19.99
N TYR A 188 -16.78 7.61 18.82
CA TYR A 188 -17.48 6.98 17.69
C TYR A 188 -17.47 5.46 17.76
N VAL A 189 -16.38 4.89 18.27
CA VAL A 189 -16.13 3.44 18.36
C VAL A 189 -15.79 3.09 19.82
N PRO A 190 -16.80 2.95 20.71
CA PRO A 190 -16.57 2.67 22.13
C PRO A 190 -15.73 1.42 22.39
N GLU A 191 -15.76 0.44 21.47
CA GLU A 191 -14.99 -0.79 21.55
C GLU A 191 -13.47 -0.54 21.56
N LEU A 192 -13.01 0.59 21.05
CA LEU A 192 -11.60 0.97 21.04
C LEU A 192 -11.12 1.62 22.34
N LYS A 193 -12.01 1.87 23.33
CA LYS A 193 -11.70 2.61 24.55
C LYS A 193 -10.50 2.06 25.32
N ASP A 194 -10.41 0.74 25.46
CA ASP A 194 -9.37 0.07 26.26
C ASP A 194 -8.20 -0.44 25.39
N THR A 195 -8.02 0.15 24.21
CA THR A 195 -6.95 -0.17 23.24
C THR A 195 -5.97 0.99 23.09
N GLY A 196 -4.96 0.82 22.24
CA GLY A 196 -4.06 1.90 21.87
C GLY A 196 -4.75 3.08 21.16
N PHE A 197 -5.99 2.93 20.73
CA PHE A 197 -6.79 3.98 20.07
C PHE A 197 -7.73 4.73 21.02
N GLY A 198 -7.85 4.33 22.28
CA GLY A 198 -8.86 4.84 23.21
C GLY A 198 -8.81 6.35 23.45
N ASP A 199 -7.61 6.91 23.50
CA ASP A 199 -7.34 8.34 23.69
C ASP A 199 -6.76 9.03 22.43
N VAL A 200 -6.89 8.41 21.25
CA VAL A 200 -6.54 8.99 19.95
C VAL A 200 -7.67 9.88 19.47
N THR A 201 -7.38 11.11 19.04
CA THR A 201 -8.35 11.96 18.34
C THR A 201 -8.49 11.54 16.87
N VAL A 202 -9.63 11.85 16.26
CA VAL A 202 -9.83 11.63 14.82
C VAL A 202 -8.78 12.38 13.99
N ARG A 203 -8.38 13.58 14.42
CA ARG A 203 -7.31 14.37 13.79
C ARG A 203 -5.99 13.61 13.78
N GLN A 204 -5.61 12.94 14.86
CA GLN A 204 -4.40 12.16 14.95
C GLN A 204 -4.42 10.90 14.05
N LEU A 205 -5.60 10.31 13.78
CA LEU A 205 -5.74 9.27 12.76
C LEU A 205 -5.50 9.83 11.36
N LEU A 206 -6.10 10.97 11.03
CA LEU A 206 -5.94 11.65 9.73
C LEU A 206 -4.49 12.03 9.47
N ASP A 207 -3.80 12.53 10.47
CA ASP A 207 -2.40 12.97 10.37
C ASP A 207 -1.40 11.82 10.51
N MET A 208 -1.85 10.59 10.82
CA MET A 208 -0.98 9.45 11.13
C MET A 208 0.06 9.74 12.23
N THR A 209 -0.37 10.46 13.29
CA THR A 209 0.48 10.83 14.42
C THR A 209 0.20 10.02 15.68
N THR A 210 -0.32 8.81 15.54
CA THR A 210 -0.67 7.95 16.68
C THR A 210 0.55 7.25 17.27
N GLY A 211 0.68 7.27 18.60
CA GLY A 211 1.71 6.56 19.36
C GLY A 211 1.30 5.12 19.71
N ILE A 212 0.76 4.38 18.75
CA ILE A 212 0.39 2.97 18.90
C ILE A 212 1.53 2.04 18.54
N LYS A 213 1.58 0.85 19.15
CA LYS A 213 2.53 -0.20 18.79
C LYS A 213 2.08 -0.89 17.51
N TYR A 214 2.76 -0.61 16.42
CA TYR A 214 2.49 -1.22 15.12
C TYR A 214 3.66 -0.97 14.17
N SER A 215 4.19 -2.04 13.59
CA SER A 215 5.28 -2.02 12.62
C SER A 215 4.80 -2.46 11.25
N GLU A 216 5.20 -1.71 10.22
CA GLU A 216 5.07 -2.06 8.80
C GLU A 216 6.43 -2.35 8.15
N ASN A 217 7.40 -2.86 8.92
CA ASN A 217 8.64 -3.32 8.36
C ASN A 217 8.42 -4.63 7.57
N TYR A 218 8.23 -4.53 6.28
CA TYR A 218 8.00 -5.68 5.39
C TYR A 218 9.21 -6.62 5.27
N ALA A 219 10.40 -6.20 5.72
CA ALA A 219 11.57 -7.06 5.80
C ALA A 219 11.60 -7.92 7.07
N ASP A 220 10.79 -7.58 8.08
CA ASP A 220 10.67 -8.33 9.33
C ASP A 220 9.40 -9.20 9.29
N PRO A 221 9.51 -10.55 9.17
CA PRO A 221 8.34 -11.43 9.12
C PRO A 221 7.51 -11.45 10.42
N LYS A 222 8.01 -10.85 11.51
CA LYS A 222 7.31 -10.71 12.79
C LYS A 222 6.56 -9.38 12.93
N ALA A 223 6.72 -8.44 11.97
CA ALA A 223 6.03 -7.16 12.01
C ALA A 223 4.50 -7.35 12.05
N GLU A 224 3.84 -6.47 12.80
CA GLU A 224 2.40 -6.53 13.06
C GLU A 224 1.57 -6.47 11.77
N ILE A 225 2.07 -5.86 10.70
CA ILE A 225 1.40 -5.81 9.39
C ILE A 225 1.02 -7.19 8.86
N PHE A 226 1.81 -8.25 9.12
CA PHE A 226 1.49 -9.60 8.66
C PHE A 226 0.34 -10.23 9.45
N ASN A 227 0.24 -9.97 10.75
CA ASN A 227 -0.90 -10.42 11.55
C ASN A 227 -2.17 -9.63 11.19
N HIS A 228 -2.04 -8.33 10.97
CA HIS A 228 -3.10 -7.45 10.50
C HIS A 228 -3.67 -7.91 9.14
N THR A 229 -2.82 -8.19 8.16
CA THR A 229 -3.26 -8.67 6.84
C THR A 229 -3.87 -10.08 6.89
N ARG A 230 -3.42 -10.96 7.81
CA ARG A 230 -4.09 -12.25 8.07
C ARG A 230 -5.46 -12.05 8.70
N ALA A 231 -5.57 -11.17 9.68
CA ALA A 231 -6.85 -10.86 10.30
C ALA A 231 -7.87 -10.38 9.28
N GLY A 232 -7.50 -9.48 8.39
CA GLY A 232 -8.36 -8.97 7.32
C GLY A 232 -8.61 -9.96 6.17
N GLY A 233 -8.00 -11.15 6.18
CA GLY A 233 -8.15 -12.12 5.08
C GLY A 233 -7.46 -11.68 3.77
N VAL A 234 -6.52 -10.74 3.84
CA VAL A 234 -5.74 -10.25 2.70
C VAL A 234 -4.65 -11.25 2.30
N ILE A 235 -4.17 -12.05 3.25
CA ILE A 235 -3.29 -13.20 3.03
C ILE A 235 -3.88 -14.44 3.71
N PRO A 236 -3.51 -15.65 3.25
CA PRO A 236 -4.02 -16.89 3.83
C PRO A 236 -3.73 -16.99 5.33
N ARG A 237 -4.71 -17.51 6.06
CA ARG A 237 -4.53 -17.90 7.45
C ARG A 237 -3.96 -19.32 7.49
N PRO A 238 -2.92 -19.59 8.31
CA PRO A 238 -2.40 -20.95 8.43
C PRO A 238 -3.43 -21.88 9.11
N PRO A 239 -3.32 -23.20 8.92
CA PRO A 239 -4.14 -24.16 9.66
C PRO A 239 -4.04 -23.90 11.18
N GLY A 240 -5.18 -23.96 11.88
CA GLY A 240 -5.24 -23.70 13.32
C GLY A 240 -5.10 -22.23 13.73
N TYR A 241 -5.21 -21.29 12.81
CA TYR A 241 -5.16 -19.86 13.13
C TYR A 241 -6.30 -19.48 14.09
N ASP A 242 -5.93 -19.01 15.29
CA ASP A 242 -6.81 -18.60 16.39
C ASP A 242 -6.79 -17.09 16.65
N GLY A 243 -6.00 -16.32 15.88
CA GLY A 243 -5.92 -14.87 15.99
C GLY A 243 -7.17 -14.13 15.46
N PRO A 244 -7.14 -12.78 15.46
CA PRO A 244 -8.22 -11.94 14.96
C PRO A 244 -8.65 -12.31 13.53
N LYS A 245 -9.97 -12.30 13.27
CA LYS A 245 -10.57 -12.76 12.00
C LYS A 245 -11.13 -11.62 11.15
N SER A 246 -10.95 -10.37 11.59
CA SER A 246 -11.31 -9.17 10.85
C SER A 246 -10.34 -8.03 11.20
N PHE A 247 -10.30 -6.99 10.37
CA PHE A 247 -9.56 -5.78 10.70
C PHE A 247 -10.04 -5.17 12.03
N TYR A 248 -11.34 -5.15 12.28
CA TYR A 248 -11.89 -4.61 13.52
C TYR A 248 -11.43 -5.41 14.76
N GLU A 249 -11.46 -6.73 14.69
CA GLU A 249 -10.91 -7.56 15.78
C GLU A 249 -9.40 -7.31 15.99
N PHE A 250 -8.65 -7.09 14.91
CA PHE A 250 -7.23 -6.75 15.04
C PHE A 250 -7.03 -5.41 15.75
N LEU A 251 -7.82 -4.38 15.42
CA LEU A 251 -7.73 -3.07 16.07
C LEU A 251 -7.92 -3.17 17.59
N LEU A 252 -8.74 -4.12 18.08
CA LEU A 252 -8.94 -4.35 19.51
C LEU A 252 -7.69 -4.90 20.22
N THR A 253 -6.74 -5.45 19.48
CA THR A 253 -5.48 -5.98 20.02
C THR A 253 -4.35 -4.96 20.09
N VAL A 254 -4.49 -3.82 19.41
CA VAL A 254 -3.44 -2.81 19.28
C VAL A 254 -3.22 -2.10 20.62
N LYS A 255 -1.96 -2.02 21.04
CA LYS A 255 -1.56 -1.38 22.31
C LYS A 255 -0.97 -0.01 22.07
N LYS A 256 -1.05 0.85 23.08
CA LYS A 256 -0.33 2.12 23.12
C LYS A 256 1.16 1.87 23.37
N GLU A 257 2.03 2.65 22.71
CA GLU A 257 3.48 2.59 22.86
C GLU A 257 4.07 3.93 23.29
N GLY A 258 3.46 5.03 22.87
CA GLY A 258 3.93 6.39 23.15
C GLY A 258 2.82 7.43 23.17
N ALA A 259 3.18 8.69 23.33
CA ALA A 259 2.23 9.80 23.25
C ALA A 259 1.74 10.00 21.81
N HIS A 260 0.45 10.29 21.65
CA HIS A 260 -0.12 10.64 20.35
C HIS A 260 0.19 12.10 19.99
N GLY A 261 0.22 12.41 18.68
CA GLY A 261 0.43 13.77 18.17
C GLY A 261 1.88 14.24 18.14
N GLN A 262 2.86 13.39 18.48
CA GLN A 262 4.28 13.80 18.58
C GLN A 262 5.01 13.74 17.25
N ALA A 263 4.76 12.70 16.44
CA ALA A 263 5.46 12.49 15.18
C ALA A 263 4.59 11.73 14.19
N PHE A 264 4.80 11.99 12.91
CA PHE A 264 4.24 11.20 11.84
C PHE A 264 4.88 9.80 11.83
N ALA A 265 4.02 8.77 11.79
CA ALA A 265 4.44 7.40 11.57
C ALA A 265 3.39 6.70 10.69
N TYR A 266 3.82 6.27 9.50
CA TYR A 266 2.92 5.57 8.59
C TYR A 266 2.50 4.23 9.19
N LYS A 267 1.21 4.09 9.48
CA LYS A 267 0.62 2.89 10.08
C LYS A 267 -0.76 2.63 9.48
N THR A 268 -0.90 1.55 8.72
CA THR A 268 -2.14 1.20 8.00
C THR A 268 -3.36 1.15 8.91
N VAL A 269 -3.21 0.66 10.12
CA VAL A 269 -4.31 0.55 11.10
C VAL A 269 -4.95 1.89 11.48
N ASN A 270 -4.27 3.03 11.27
CA ASN A 270 -4.89 4.35 11.44
C ASN A 270 -6.03 4.57 10.45
N SER A 271 -5.83 4.15 9.19
CA SER A 271 -6.87 4.26 8.16
C SER A 271 -8.03 3.30 8.41
N ASP A 272 -7.77 2.11 8.96
CA ASP A 272 -8.83 1.17 9.31
C ASP A 272 -9.66 1.67 10.49
N ALA A 273 -9.00 2.26 11.52
CA ALA A 273 -9.69 2.90 12.64
C ALA A 273 -10.52 4.10 12.15
N LEU A 274 -9.98 4.95 11.27
CA LEU A 274 -10.71 6.04 10.64
C LEU A 274 -11.90 5.52 9.82
N GLY A 275 -11.72 4.45 9.06
CA GLY A 275 -12.80 3.77 8.34
C GLY A 275 -13.91 3.30 9.28
N TRP A 276 -13.59 2.78 10.45
CA TRP A 276 -14.58 2.39 11.45
C TRP A 276 -15.30 3.61 12.01
N VAL A 277 -14.60 4.70 12.32
CA VAL A 277 -15.21 5.99 12.72
C VAL A 277 -16.20 6.49 11.66
N ILE A 278 -15.78 6.52 10.38
CA ILE A 278 -16.64 6.95 9.26
C ILE A 278 -17.91 6.10 9.21
N ARG A 279 -17.77 4.77 9.28
CA ARG A 279 -18.92 3.86 9.28
C ARG A 279 -19.88 4.13 10.43
N ARG A 280 -19.38 4.37 11.64
CA ARG A 280 -20.19 4.66 12.83
C ARG A 280 -20.88 6.01 12.74
N ALA A 281 -20.16 7.04 12.30
CA ALA A 281 -20.72 8.39 12.19
C ALA A 281 -21.78 8.51 11.08
N THR A 282 -21.66 7.73 10.00
CA THR A 282 -22.59 7.80 8.85
C THR A 282 -23.67 6.73 8.84
N GLY A 283 -23.49 5.63 9.59
CA GLY A 283 -24.34 4.44 9.52
C GLY A 283 -24.23 3.66 8.19
N LYS A 284 -23.26 4.02 7.32
CA LYS A 284 -23.08 3.43 5.97
C LYS A 284 -21.74 2.70 5.87
N SER A 285 -21.66 1.72 4.96
CA SER A 285 -20.38 1.09 4.64
C SER A 285 -19.39 2.10 4.02
N ILE A 286 -18.10 1.77 4.05
CA ILE A 286 -17.08 2.61 3.38
C ILE A 286 -17.33 2.64 1.87
N GLY A 287 -17.71 1.51 1.27
CA GLY A 287 -18.05 1.44 -0.15
C GLY A 287 -19.20 2.37 -0.51
N ASP A 288 -20.29 2.42 0.29
CA ASP A 288 -21.42 3.32 0.08
C ASP A 288 -21.02 4.79 0.22
N ASN A 289 -20.23 5.13 1.26
CA ASN A 289 -19.71 6.48 1.44
C ASN A 289 -18.84 6.90 0.26
N LEU A 290 -17.92 6.04 -0.20
CA LEU A 290 -17.08 6.31 -1.36
C LEU A 290 -17.91 6.50 -2.62
N GLN A 291 -18.89 5.61 -2.86
CA GLN A 291 -19.78 5.67 -4.01
C GLN A 291 -20.55 6.98 -4.06
N GLU A 292 -21.25 7.34 -2.97
CA GLU A 292 -22.16 8.48 -2.95
C GLU A 292 -21.44 9.82 -2.93
N ARG A 293 -20.32 9.90 -2.17
CA ARG A 293 -19.65 11.16 -1.89
C ARG A 293 -18.58 11.51 -2.92
N ILE A 294 -17.92 10.50 -3.49
CA ILE A 294 -16.77 10.67 -4.38
C ILE A 294 -17.04 10.05 -5.75
N TRP A 295 -17.19 8.72 -5.84
CA TRP A 295 -17.08 8.00 -7.10
C TRP A 295 -18.11 8.42 -8.15
N ARG A 296 -19.37 8.55 -7.75
CA ARG A 296 -20.45 9.03 -8.63
C ARG A 296 -20.28 10.48 -9.10
N LYS A 297 -19.51 11.28 -8.36
CA LYS A 297 -19.28 12.71 -8.65
C LYS A 297 -18.06 12.96 -9.50
N LEU A 298 -17.10 12.01 -9.51
CA LEU A 298 -15.88 12.13 -10.32
C LEU A 298 -16.15 12.05 -11.82
N GLY A 299 -17.26 11.44 -12.23
CA GLY A 299 -17.50 11.12 -13.63
C GLY A 299 -16.55 10.04 -14.13
N ALA A 300 -16.20 9.06 -13.27
CA ALA A 300 -15.37 7.92 -13.65
C ALA A 300 -16.01 7.11 -14.78
N GLU A 301 -15.21 6.54 -15.67
CA GLU A 301 -15.69 5.70 -16.77
C GLU A 301 -16.16 4.33 -16.29
N GLN A 302 -15.58 3.81 -15.22
CA GLN A 302 -15.80 2.46 -14.72
C GLN A 302 -16.21 2.45 -13.24
N ASP A 303 -16.87 1.36 -12.85
CA ASP A 303 -17.08 1.06 -11.43
C ASP A 303 -15.74 0.73 -10.77
N ALA A 304 -15.60 1.08 -9.49
CA ALA A 304 -14.55 0.59 -8.62
C ALA A 304 -15.05 -0.56 -7.74
N TYR A 305 -14.18 -1.12 -6.93
CA TYR A 305 -14.52 -2.07 -5.88
C TYR A 305 -13.70 -1.84 -4.62
N PHE A 306 -14.23 -2.30 -3.52
CA PHE A 306 -13.57 -2.32 -2.21
C PHE A 306 -13.35 -3.77 -1.77
N THR A 307 -12.18 -4.08 -1.20
CA THR A 307 -11.85 -5.42 -0.66
C THR A 307 -12.14 -5.50 0.83
#